data_66cf29668c0428ac41e8d8fabad64d76
#
_entry.id   66cf29668c0428ac41e8d8fabad64d76
#
_cell.length_a   1.000
_cell.length_b   1.000
_cell.length_c   1.000
_cell.angle_alpha   90.00
_cell.angle_beta   90.00
_cell.angle_gamma   90.00
#
_symmetry.space_group_name_H-M   'P 1'
#
loop_
_entity.id
_entity.type
_entity.pdbx_description
1 polymer ?
#
loop_
_entity_poly.entity_id
_entity_poly.type
_entity_poly.pdbx_seq_one_letter_code
_entity_poly.pdbx_strand_id
1 'polypeptide(L)'
;MAGVDWDRLPASSEVGVEMHELMAELYPICRSITGEGVRETFGILGREVPLEITEVPSGTQVFDWTLPPEWNIRDAWIAAPDGTRVVDFRRSNLHVLGYSVPVRTRLSLGELRGHLFTHPENPDWIPFRTSYYEENWGFCLSRRQLEQLPEGEYEAVIESSLSHGSVTYAEASIGGEVADEVLFSTYVCHPSLCNDNLSGVVLTATLAKYLRPMPLRYSYRFLLGPGTIGPLCWLWKNEADLGRIRHGLVLSCAGDPGPLTYKQSRRGDAEIDLAAANVVREAGGSIIPFEPWGGDERQFCSPGFDLPVGALSRTPADRFPGYHSSADDLELVRPEALADSFRHCLEIVDVLETNASYVNLNPKGEPQLGKRGLYRSVAGGSSTETALLWVLSLSDGQHSLLDISDRSGLPYTRLREAAETLREHALLEEVGES
;
A
#
# COMPACT_ATOMS: atom_id res chain seq x y z
N MET A 1 -2.70 -20.33 18.85
CA MET A 1 -2.95 -18.88 18.62
C MET A 1 -4.11 -18.75 17.64
N ALA A 2 -5.01 -17.81 17.86
CA ALA A 2 -6.12 -17.56 16.96
C ALA A 2 -5.61 -16.66 15.82
N GLY A 3 -5.65 -17.14 14.59
CA GLY A 3 -5.40 -16.33 13.40
C GLY A 3 -6.58 -15.41 13.07
N VAL A 4 -6.67 -14.97 11.82
CA VAL A 4 -7.79 -14.16 11.33
C VAL A 4 -9.13 -14.91 11.49
N ASP A 5 -10.11 -14.28 12.11
CA ASP A 5 -11.46 -14.82 12.24
C ASP A 5 -12.25 -14.57 10.94
N TRP A 6 -12.13 -15.50 9.99
CA TRP A 6 -12.73 -15.43 8.67
C TRP A 6 -14.26 -15.39 8.69
N ASP A 7 -14.89 -15.96 9.73
CA ASP A 7 -16.35 -16.01 9.86
C ASP A 7 -16.96 -14.65 10.21
N ARG A 8 -16.14 -13.73 10.72
CA ARG A 8 -16.56 -12.34 11.02
C ARG A 8 -16.48 -11.40 9.82
N LEU A 9 -15.88 -11.85 8.72
CA LEU A 9 -15.73 -11.02 7.54
C LEU A 9 -17.01 -11.08 6.68
N PRO A 10 -17.42 -9.97 6.07
CA PRO A 10 -18.47 -10.00 5.05
C PRO A 10 -17.99 -10.74 3.80
N ALA A 11 -18.91 -11.04 2.91
CA ALA A 11 -18.55 -11.64 1.63
C ALA A 11 -17.55 -10.75 0.87
N SER A 12 -16.55 -11.36 0.24
CA SER A 12 -15.48 -10.61 -0.48
C SER A 12 -16.05 -9.64 -1.51
N SER A 13 -17.14 -10.00 -2.19
CA SER A 13 -17.82 -9.11 -3.16
C SER A 13 -18.39 -7.85 -2.51
N GLU A 14 -18.89 -7.94 -1.27
CA GLU A 14 -19.41 -6.78 -0.54
C GLU A 14 -18.28 -5.83 -0.13
N VAL A 15 -17.18 -6.37 0.37
CA VAL A 15 -15.99 -5.58 0.74
C VAL A 15 -15.39 -4.86 -0.48
N GLY A 16 -15.33 -5.53 -1.63
CA GLY A 16 -14.83 -4.93 -2.86
C GLY A 16 -15.70 -3.76 -3.34
N VAL A 17 -17.02 -3.90 -3.26
CA VAL A 17 -17.96 -2.81 -3.59
C VAL A 17 -17.82 -1.66 -2.59
N GLU A 18 -17.76 -1.94 -1.29
CA GLU A 18 -17.56 -0.92 -0.25
C GLU A 18 -16.30 -0.09 -0.51
N MET A 19 -15.17 -0.74 -0.80
CA MET A 19 -13.92 -0.06 -1.12
C MET A 19 -14.02 0.80 -2.38
N HIS A 20 -14.69 0.31 -3.42
CA HIS A 20 -14.86 1.04 -4.67
C HIS A 20 -15.79 2.25 -4.51
N GLU A 21 -16.85 2.14 -3.72
CA GLU A 21 -17.74 3.26 -3.38
C GLU A 21 -16.99 4.35 -2.60
N LEU A 22 -16.20 3.96 -1.58
CA LEU A 22 -15.35 4.88 -0.84
C LEU A 22 -14.32 5.56 -1.76
N MET A 23 -13.72 4.80 -2.68
CA MET A 23 -12.81 5.36 -3.69
C MET A 23 -13.50 6.38 -4.58
N ALA A 24 -14.73 6.13 -5.02
CA ALA A 24 -15.50 7.05 -5.85
C ALA A 24 -15.82 8.36 -5.11
N GLU A 25 -16.06 8.31 -3.79
CA GLU A 25 -16.22 9.51 -2.96
C GLU A 25 -14.91 10.30 -2.86
N LEU A 26 -13.77 9.64 -2.73
CA LEU A 26 -12.45 10.26 -2.62
C LEU A 26 -11.90 10.78 -3.95
N TYR A 27 -12.34 10.23 -5.08
CA TYR A 27 -11.78 10.49 -6.41
C TYR A 27 -11.73 11.98 -6.80
N PRO A 28 -12.79 12.79 -6.60
CA PRO A 28 -12.80 14.20 -7.03
C PRO A 28 -11.91 15.12 -6.19
N ILE A 29 -11.36 14.67 -5.07
CA ILE A 29 -10.57 15.50 -4.16
C ILE A 29 -9.19 15.76 -4.78
N CYS A 30 -8.80 17.04 -4.87
CA CYS A 30 -7.46 17.43 -5.31
C CYS A 30 -6.45 17.30 -4.16
N ARG A 31 -5.79 16.15 -4.07
CA ARG A 31 -4.71 15.90 -3.11
C ARG A 31 -3.36 16.33 -3.65
N SER A 32 -2.44 16.64 -2.75
CA SER A 32 -1.02 16.86 -3.02
C SER A 32 -0.19 16.39 -1.82
N ILE A 33 1.10 16.71 -1.77
CA ILE A 33 1.96 16.37 -0.63
C ILE A 33 1.66 17.21 0.62
N THR A 34 0.81 18.22 0.51
CA THR A 34 0.27 19.04 1.61
C THR A 34 -1.15 19.50 1.25
N GLY A 35 -1.80 20.21 2.15
CA GLY A 35 -3.01 20.99 1.88
C GLY A 35 -4.33 20.33 2.27
N GLU A 36 -5.43 21.07 2.04
CA GLU A 36 -6.76 20.69 2.49
C GLU A 36 -7.28 19.39 1.89
N GLY A 37 -6.90 19.02 0.65
CA GLY A 37 -7.35 17.78 0.03
C GLY A 37 -6.89 16.53 0.80
N VAL A 38 -5.74 16.57 1.46
CA VAL A 38 -5.28 15.48 2.34
C VAL A 38 -6.13 15.42 3.61
N ARG A 39 -6.40 16.58 4.24
CA ARG A 39 -7.23 16.66 5.45
C ARG A 39 -8.68 16.25 5.18
N GLU A 40 -9.25 16.67 4.05
CA GLU A 40 -10.59 16.24 3.60
C GLU A 40 -10.65 14.72 3.42
N THR A 41 -9.63 14.14 2.79
CA THR A 41 -9.50 12.68 2.64
C THR A 41 -9.50 11.99 4.01
N PHE A 42 -8.71 12.47 4.97
CA PHE A 42 -8.70 11.90 6.32
C PHE A 42 -10.01 12.10 7.08
N GLY A 43 -10.72 13.21 6.84
CA GLY A 43 -12.06 13.45 7.39
C GLY A 43 -13.09 12.42 6.91
N ILE A 44 -13.00 12.01 5.63
CA ILE A 44 -13.85 10.96 5.05
C ILE A 44 -13.46 9.59 5.61
N LEU A 45 -12.17 9.22 5.57
CA LEU A 45 -11.68 7.95 6.11
C LEU A 45 -11.93 7.80 7.61
N GLY A 46 -11.92 8.91 8.36
CA GLY A 46 -12.22 8.94 9.79
C GLY A 46 -13.66 8.53 10.16
N ARG A 47 -14.56 8.41 9.18
CA ARG A 47 -15.90 7.83 9.37
C ARG A 47 -15.85 6.29 9.44
N GLU A 48 -14.88 5.69 8.77
CA GLU A 48 -14.71 4.24 8.69
C GLU A 48 -13.83 3.71 9.83
N VAL A 49 -12.76 4.44 10.16
CA VAL A 49 -11.79 4.05 11.19
C VAL A 49 -11.30 5.30 11.94
N PRO A 50 -11.20 5.27 13.29
CA PRO A 50 -10.65 6.39 14.04
C PRO A 50 -9.21 6.65 13.64
N LEU A 51 -8.94 7.87 13.17
CA LEU A 51 -7.62 8.33 12.76
C LEU A 51 -7.08 9.37 13.74
N GLU A 52 -5.84 9.19 14.16
CA GLU A 52 -5.04 10.22 14.80
C GLU A 52 -4.30 11.02 13.72
N ILE A 53 -4.58 12.33 13.67
CA ILE A 53 -4.01 13.23 12.66
C ILE A 53 -2.81 13.95 13.25
N THR A 54 -1.70 13.91 12.56
CA THR A 54 -0.48 14.63 12.92
C THR A 54 -0.12 15.63 11.84
N GLU A 55 0.19 16.85 12.27
CA GLU A 55 0.66 17.94 11.42
C GLU A 55 2.09 18.32 11.78
N VAL A 56 2.96 18.37 10.76
CA VAL A 56 4.36 18.81 10.91
C VAL A 56 4.53 20.13 10.15
N PRO A 57 4.87 21.24 10.83
CA PRO A 57 4.88 22.57 10.22
C PRO A 57 5.82 22.70 9.04
N SER A 58 5.44 23.47 8.03
CA SER A 58 6.30 23.92 6.93
C SER A 58 7.59 24.54 7.45
N GLY A 59 8.72 24.29 6.81
CA GLY A 59 10.03 24.75 7.22
C GLY A 59 10.70 23.90 8.31
N THR A 60 10.01 22.89 8.87
CA THR A 60 10.63 21.94 9.81
C THR A 60 11.69 21.13 9.09
N GLN A 61 12.86 20.97 9.72
CA GLN A 61 13.91 20.07 9.25
C GLN A 61 13.57 18.64 9.69
N VAL A 62 13.36 17.75 8.74
CA VAL A 62 13.10 16.33 8.94
C VAL A 62 14.22 15.55 8.26
N PHE A 63 15.18 15.07 9.03
CA PHE A 63 16.45 14.53 8.55
C PHE A 63 17.15 15.50 7.59
N ASP A 64 17.35 15.13 6.32
CA ASP A 64 17.96 15.98 5.29
C ASP A 64 16.95 16.86 4.53
N TRP A 65 15.66 16.75 4.85
CA TRP A 65 14.58 17.43 4.15
C TRP A 65 14.06 18.64 4.93
N THR A 66 13.88 19.76 4.25
CA THR A 66 13.08 20.87 4.77
C THR A 66 11.66 20.78 4.23
N LEU A 67 10.66 20.75 5.12
CA LEU A 67 9.27 20.62 4.70
C LEU A 67 8.81 21.82 3.88
N PRO A 68 8.12 21.59 2.75
CA PRO A 68 7.71 22.66 1.83
C PRO A 68 6.60 23.54 2.42
N PRO A 69 6.36 24.73 1.84
CA PRO A 69 5.12 25.49 2.09
C PRO A 69 3.89 24.66 1.76
N GLU A 70 2.80 24.89 2.49
CA GLU A 70 1.53 24.24 2.19
C GLU A 70 0.92 24.81 0.92
N TRP A 71 0.52 23.91 0.02
CA TRP A 71 -0.12 24.24 -1.24
C TRP A 71 -1.61 23.92 -1.19
N ASN A 72 -2.43 24.91 -1.61
CA ASN A 72 -3.85 24.74 -1.83
C ASN A 72 -4.26 25.35 -3.16
N ILE A 73 -5.34 24.83 -3.76
CA ILE A 73 -5.90 25.34 -5.01
C ILE A 73 -7.40 25.46 -4.92
N ARG A 74 -7.93 26.58 -5.45
CA ARG A 74 -9.35 26.85 -5.50
C ARG A 74 -9.93 26.64 -6.90
N ASP A 75 -9.22 27.11 -7.93
CA ASP A 75 -9.63 27.03 -9.33
C ASP A 75 -8.45 27.25 -10.26
N ALA A 76 -8.51 26.74 -11.48
CA ALA A 76 -7.56 27.05 -12.53
C ALA A 76 -8.15 26.81 -13.92
N TRP A 77 -7.81 27.66 -14.87
CA TRP A 77 -8.28 27.52 -16.25
C TRP A 77 -7.39 28.21 -17.27
N ILE A 78 -7.55 27.80 -18.51
CA ILE A 78 -7.08 28.52 -19.68
C ILE A 78 -8.31 28.92 -20.50
N ALA A 79 -8.47 30.23 -20.76
CA ALA A 79 -9.49 30.75 -21.67
C ALA A 79 -8.88 31.10 -23.02
N ALA A 80 -9.49 30.63 -24.11
CA ALA A 80 -9.15 30.94 -25.48
C ALA A 80 -9.47 32.40 -25.84
N PRO A 81 -9.04 32.93 -27.01
CA PRO A 81 -9.29 34.28 -27.42
C PRO A 81 -10.77 34.70 -27.47
N ASP A 82 -11.67 33.74 -27.65
CA ASP A 82 -13.13 33.96 -27.62
C ASP A 82 -13.75 33.91 -26.20
N GLY A 83 -12.93 33.69 -25.18
CA GLY A 83 -13.35 33.56 -23.78
C GLY A 83 -13.79 32.15 -23.35
N THR A 84 -13.78 31.18 -24.25
CA THR A 84 -14.13 29.79 -23.92
C THR A 84 -13.03 29.14 -23.06
N ARG A 85 -13.38 28.54 -21.94
CA ARG A 85 -12.43 27.73 -21.14
C ARG A 85 -12.09 26.43 -21.88
N VAL A 86 -10.87 26.32 -22.38
CA VAL A 86 -10.36 25.15 -23.11
C VAL A 86 -9.68 24.14 -22.18
N VAL A 87 -9.16 24.61 -21.05
CA VAL A 87 -8.68 23.81 -19.92
C VAL A 87 -9.36 24.32 -18.67
N ASP A 88 -9.91 23.42 -17.86
CA ASP A 88 -10.69 23.80 -16.67
C ASP A 88 -10.49 22.76 -15.56
N PHE A 89 -9.87 23.20 -14.46
CA PHE A 89 -9.63 22.40 -13.24
C PHE A 89 -10.90 21.72 -12.70
N ARG A 90 -12.06 22.35 -12.86
CA ARG A 90 -13.35 21.80 -12.40
C ARG A 90 -13.83 20.59 -13.20
N ARG A 91 -13.28 20.37 -14.40
CA ARG A 91 -13.55 19.18 -15.21
C ARG A 91 -12.62 18.04 -14.86
N SER A 92 -11.36 18.36 -14.55
CA SER A 92 -10.37 17.43 -14.07
C SER A 92 -9.31 18.19 -13.28
N ASN A 93 -9.06 17.77 -12.03
CA ASN A 93 -7.99 18.38 -11.24
C ASN A 93 -6.58 18.00 -11.75
N LEU A 94 -6.47 17.00 -12.63
CA LEU A 94 -5.22 16.71 -13.37
C LEU A 94 -4.82 17.80 -14.36
N HIS A 95 -5.72 18.72 -14.73
CA HIS A 95 -5.42 19.83 -15.62
C HIS A 95 -4.40 20.83 -15.07
N VAL A 96 -4.03 20.75 -13.80
CA VAL A 96 -3.04 21.64 -13.20
C VAL A 96 -1.75 20.89 -12.89
N LEU A 97 -0.60 21.48 -13.24
CA LEU A 97 0.68 21.07 -12.71
C LEU A 97 0.65 21.22 -11.18
N GLY A 98 0.69 20.10 -10.44
CA GLY A 98 0.63 20.11 -8.98
C GLY A 98 1.74 20.99 -8.37
N TYR A 99 1.42 21.74 -7.32
CA TYR A 99 2.28 22.77 -6.72
C TYR A 99 2.55 24.01 -7.57
N SER A 100 1.73 24.26 -8.58
CA SER A 100 1.83 25.51 -9.34
C SER A 100 1.64 26.74 -8.44
N VAL A 101 2.50 27.73 -8.60
CA VAL A 101 2.33 29.05 -7.97
C VAL A 101 1.10 29.78 -8.53
N PRO A 102 0.49 30.71 -7.80
CA PRO A 102 -0.65 31.48 -8.29
C PRO A 102 -0.25 32.32 -9.50
N VAL A 103 -1.08 32.27 -10.54
CA VAL A 103 -0.86 32.99 -11.81
C VAL A 103 -2.15 33.59 -12.33
N ARG A 104 -2.06 34.79 -12.84
CA ARG A 104 -3.06 35.41 -13.72
C ARG A 104 -2.35 36.23 -14.80
N THR A 105 -2.32 35.71 -16.00
CA THR A 105 -1.56 36.33 -17.10
C THR A 105 -2.25 36.13 -18.44
N ARG A 106 -1.85 36.94 -19.43
CA ARG A 106 -2.23 36.76 -20.84
C ARG A 106 -0.98 36.48 -21.65
N LEU A 107 -1.06 35.49 -22.49
CA LEU A 107 0.06 34.96 -23.26
C LEU A 107 -0.40 34.60 -24.68
N SER A 108 0.46 34.79 -25.67
CA SER A 108 0.27 34.18 -26.98
C SER A 108 0.31 32.64 -26.84
N LEU A 109 -0.28 31.89 -27.77
CA LEU A 109 -0.20 30.44 -27.81
C LEU A 109 1.25 29.95 -27.80
N GLY A 110 2.15 30.65 -28.48
CA GLY A 110 3.58 30.29 -28.53
C GLY A 110 4.25 30.35 -27.15
N GLU A 111 3.98 31.40 -26.37
CA GLU A 111 4.49 31.54 -25.01
C GLU A 111 3.82 30.53 -24.07
N LEU A 112 2.51 30.34 -24.18
CA LEU A 112 1.73 29.43 -23.33
C LEU A 112 2.20 27.97 -23.49
N ARG A 113 2.66 27.58 -24.69
CA ARG A 113 3.17 26.20 -24.93
C ARG A 113 4.30 25.80 -23.99
N GLY A 114 5.08 26.74 -23.46
CA GLY A 114 6.12 26.47 -22.46
C GLY A 114 5.59 26.00 -21.11
N HIS A 115 4.29 26.22 -20.85
CA HIS A 115 3.59 25.86 -19.62
C HIS A 115 2.53 24.76 -19.81
N LEU A 116 2.50 24.14 -21.02
CA LEU A 116 1.55 23.08 -21.35
C LEU A 116 2.25 21.72 -21.42
N PHE A 117 1.72 20.76 -20.69
CA PHE A 117 2.27 19.41 -20.59
C PHE A 117 1.28 18.39 -21.15
N THR A 118 1.76 17.48 -21.98
CA THR A 118 0.97 16.39 -22.56
C THR A 118 1.60 15.04 -22.26
N HIS A 119 0.78 13.97 -22.33
CA HIS A 119 1.30 12.63 -22.20
C HIS A 119 2.21 12.27 -23.38
N PRO A 120 3.42 11.68 -23.13
CA PRO A 120 4.40 11.45 -24.20
C PRO A 120 3.94 10.45 -25.26
N GLU A 121 3.20 9.42 -24.86
CA GLU A 121 2.83 8.32 -25.74
C GLU A 121 1.36 8.39 -26.19
N ASN A 122 0.43 8.59 -25.27
CA ASN A 122 -1.00 8.58 -25.59
C ASN A 122 -1.54 10.00 -25.82
N PRO A 123 -2.12 10.29 -27.00
CA PRO A 123 -2.61 11.63 -27.35
C PRO A 123 -3.90 12.02 -26.63
N ASP A 124 -4.62 11.07 -26.04
CA ASP A 124 -5.93 11.31 -25.42
C ASP A 124 -5.84 11.52 -23.90
N TRP A 125 -4.73 11.12 -23.28
CA TRP A 125 -4.58 11.18 -21.83
C TRP A 125 -4.03 12.52 -21.35
N ILE A 126 -4.58 12.98 -20.21
CA ILE A 126 -4.06 14.12 -19.46
C ILE A 126 -3.01 13.56 -18.49
N PRO A 127 -1.75 13.99 -18.54
CA PRO A 127 -0.74 13.49 -17.62
C PRO A 127 -0.91 14.09 -16.23
N PHE A 128 -0.59 13.32 -15.19
CA PHE A 128 -0.32 13.85 -13.85
C PHE A 128 1.11 14.33 -13.77
N ARG A 129 1.33 15.59 -13.42
CA ARG A 129 2.64 16.21 -13.21
C ARG A 129 2.67 17.12 -12.00
N THR A 130 3.84 17.27 -11.41
CA THR A 130 4.06 18.09 -10.21
C THR A 130 5.34 18.90 -10.35
N SER A 131 5.43 19.99 -9.58
CA SER A 131 6.62 20.83 -9.45
C SER A 131 7.03 20.96 -7.96
N TYR A 132 7.02 19.84 -7.24
CA TYR A 132 7.44 19.83 -5.85
C TYR A 132 8.84 20.42 -5.68
N TYR A 133 9.02 21.31 -4.70
CA TYR A 133 10.29 21.94 -4.34
C TYR A 133 10.85 22.92 -5.39
N GLU A 134 10.14 23.16 -6.51
CA GLU A 134 10.54 24.14 -7.53
C GLU A 134 9.39 25.13 -7.78
N GLU A 135 9.71 26.43 -7.81
CA GLU A 135 8.73 27.45 -8.15
C GLU A 135 8.41 27.40 -9.65
N ASN A 136 7.25 26.85 -9.99
CA ASN A 136 6.81 26.69 -11.37
C ASN A 136 5.27 26.79 -11.45
N TRP A 137 4.73 26.90 -12.65
CA TRP A 137 3.31 26.79 -12.93
C TRP A 137 3.05 26.19 -14.31
N GLY A 138 1.87 25.61 -14.48
CA GLY A 138 1.50 25.07 -15.79
C GLY A 138 0.19 24.30 -15.77
N PHE A 139 -0.16 23.82 -16.96
CA PHE A 139 -1.36 23.03 -17.18
C PHE A 139 -1.03 21.73 -17.90
N CYS A 140 -1.76 20.70 -17.56
CA CYS A 140 -1.73 19.41 -18.22
C CYS A 140 -3.00 19.22 -19.06
N LEU A 141 -2.85 18.72 -20.26
CA LEU A 141 -3.95 18.49 -21.19
C LEU A 141 -3.62 17.36 -22.16
N SER A 142 -4.62 16.80 -22.83
CA SER A 142 -4.36 15.82 -23.87
C SER A 142 -3.65 16.49 -25.08
N ARG A 143 -2.85 15.72 -25.81
CA ARG A 143 -2.19 16.24 -27.01
C ARG A 143 -3.20 16.67 -28.06
N ARG A 144 -4.33 15.96 -28.17
CA ARG A 144 -5.43 16.36 -29.07
C ARG A 144 -6.04 17.71 -28.70
N GLN A 145 -6.21 17.99 -27.39
CA GLN A 145 -6.65 19.32 -26.96
C GLN A 145 -5.63 20.40 -27.35
N LEU A 146 -4.32 20.14 -27.13
CA LEU A 146 -3.25 21.07 -27.47
C LEU A 146 -3.21 21.38 -28.98
N GLU A 147 -3.39 20.37 -29.83
CA GLU A 147 -3.38 20.50 -31.30
C GLU A 147 -4.59 21.29 -31.84
N GLN A 148 -5.68 21.34 -31.10
CA GLN A 148 -6.91 22.05 -31.46
C GLN A 148 -6.94 23.52 -30.98
N LEU A 149 -5.94 23.98 -30.24
CA LEU A 149 -5.90 25.36 -29.75
C LEU A 149 -5.67 26.33 -30.91
N PRO A 150 -6.59 27.29 -31.15
CA PRO A 150 -6.40 28.29 -32.22
C PRO A 150 -5.28 29.27 -31.88
N GLU A 151 -4.68 29.87 -32.88
CA GLU A 151 -3.75 30.97 -32.68
C GLU A 151 -4.44 32.18 -32.03
N GLY A 152 -3.74 32.85 -31.11
CA GLY A 152 -4.26 34.03 -30.45
C GLY A 152 -3.71 34.23 -29.03
N GLU A 153 -4.34 35.14 -28.30
CA GLU A 153 -4.00 35.49 -26.92
C GLU A 153 -4.90 34.71 -25.96
N TYR A 154 -4.30 34.02 -24.98
CA TYR A 154 -4.96 33.21 -23.98
C TYR A 154 -4.88 33.86 -22.60
N GLU A 155 -5.92 33.75 -21.80
CA GLU A 155 -5.87 34.05 -20.37
C GLU A 155 -5.60 32.75 -19.59
N ALA A 156 -4.49 32.70 -18.87
CA ALA A 156 -4.12 31.61 -17.98
C ALA A 156 -4.29 32.06 -16.51
N VAL A 157 -5.06 31.30 -15.74
CA VAL A 157 -5.35 31.61 -14.34
C VAL A 157 -5.18 30.37 -13.49
N ILE A 158 -4.38 30.47 -12.43
CA ILE A 158 -4.24 29.46 -11.37
C ILE A 158 -4.47 30.19 -10.05
N GLU A 159 -5.57 29.85 -9.36
CA GLU A 159 -5.92 30.40 -8.05
C GLU A 159 -5.44 29.43 -6.95
N SER A 160 -4.14 29.31 -6.84
CA SER A 160 -3.47 28.55 -5.78
C SER A 160 -2.92 29.45 -4.70
N SER A 161 -2.47 28.84 -3.61
CA SER A 161 -1.70 29.48 -2.56
C SER A 161 -0.54 28.59 -2.12
N LEU A 162 0.57 29.23 -1.82
CA LEU A 162 1.73 28.61 -1.14
C LEU A 162 1.98 29.45 0.13
N SER A 163 1.73 28.85 1.28
CA SER A 163 1.78 29.57 2.55
C SER A 163 2.39 28.68 3.64
N HIS A 164 2.69 29.28 4.79
CA HIS A 164 3.04 28.50 5.96
C HIS A 164 1.84 27.65 6.39
N GLY A 165 2.07 26.36 6.55
CA GLY A 165 1.06 25.36 6.91
C GLY A 165 1.74 24.10 7.40
N SER A 166 1.33 22.91 6.96
CA SER A 166 1.89 21.63 7.45
C SER A 166 1.90 20.53 6.39
N VAL A 167 2.76 19.54 6.58
CA VAL A 167 2.61 18.19 6.06
C VAL A 167 1.72 17.44 7.05
N THR A 168 0.62 16.87 6.56
CA THR A 168 -0.37 16.16 7.37
C THR A 168 -0.32 14.67 7.07
N TYR A 169 -0.22 13.82 8.10
CA TYR A 169 -0.41 12.38 7.99
C TYR A 169 -1.38 11.88 9.05
N ALA A 170 -1.91 10.69 8.87
CA ALA A 170 -2.85 10.08 9.79
C ALA A 170 -2.43 8.66 10.16
N GLU A 171 -2.78 8.24 11.36
CA GLU A 171 -2.54 6.90 11.87
C GLU A 171 -3.81 6.30 12.47
N ALA A 172 -3.96 4.99 12.29
CA ALA A 172 -4.85 4.18 13.12
C ALA A 172 -4.02 3.09 13.81
N SER A 173 -4.34 2.79 15.07
CA SER A 173 -3.65 1.75 15.84
C SER A 173 -4.65 0.76 16.43
N ILE A 174 -4.25 -0.51 16.43
CA ILE A 174 -4.97 -1.61 17.07
C ILE A 174 -4.00 -2.26 18.06
N GLY A 175 -4.37 -2.33 19.35
CA GLY A 175 -3.57 -3.03 20.34
C GLY A 175 -3.75 -4.54 20.22
N GLY A 176 -2.65 -5.28 20.20
CA GLY A 176 -2.61 -6.73 20.28
C GLY A 176 -2.17 -7.24 21.67
N GLU A 177 -1.90 -8.53 21.76
CA GLU A 177 -1.40 -9.17 22.99
C GLU A 177 0.05 -8.78 23.29
N VAL A 178 0.84 -8.51 22.25
CA VAL A 178 2.24 -8.09 22.35
C VAL A 178 2.43 -6.67 21.84
N ALA A 179 3.49 -6.01 22.33
CA ALA A 179 3.83 -4.65 21.91
C ALA A 179 4.56 -4.56 20.57
N ASP A 180 4.97 -5.70 20.02
CA ASP A 180 5.55 -5.78 18.68
C ASP A 180 4.47 -5.42 17.64
N GLU A 181 4.86 -4.62 16.63
CA GLU A 181 3.91 -4.00 15.71
C GLU A 181 4.07 -4.50 14.27
N VAL A 182 2.94 -4.66 13.59
CA VAL A 182 2.84 -4.80 12.13
C VAL A 182 2.43 -3.46 11.53
N LEU A 183 3.25 -2.90 10.64
CA LEU A 183 3.00 -1.62 9.97
C LEU A 183 2.36 -1.85 8.59
N PHE A 184 1.19 -1.26 8.36
CA PHE A 184 0.65 -1.03 7.02
C PHE A 184 0.79 0.44 6.68
N SER A 185 1.41 0.76 5.54
CA SER A 185 1.61 2.14 5.10
C SER A 185 1.08 2.34 3.69
N THR A 186 0.51 3.52 3.42
CA THR A 186 0.03 3.90 2.09
C THR A 186 0.14 5.40 1.87
N TYR A 187 0.28 5.84 0.62
CA TYR A 187 0.38 7.26 0.30
C TYR A 187 -0.93 7.83 -0.25
N VAL A 188 -1.20 9.10 0.15
CA VAL A 188 -2.47 9.81 -0.11
C VAL A 188 -2.31 11.10 -0.90
N CYS A 189 -1.21 11.31 -1.62
CA CYS A 189 -0.86 12.59 -2.23
C CYS A 189 -1.28 12.77 -3.70
N HIS A 190 -1.89 11.77 -4.33
CA HIS A 190 -2.24 11.83 -5.75
C HIS A 190 -3.70 12.31 -5.95
N PRO A 191 -3.95 13.33 -6.79
CA PRO A 191 -5.30 13.79 -7.11
C PRO A 191 -5.92 12.91 -8.20
N SER A 192 -7.18 12.54 -8.09
CA SER A 192 -7.97 11.82 -9.11
C SER A 192 -7.21 10.72 -9.86
N LEU A 193 -6.47 9.89 -9.11
CA LEU A 193 -5.83 8.68 -9.58
C LEU A 193 -6.30 7.51 -8.72
N CYS A 194 -6.93 6.52 -9.35
CA CYS A 194 -7.61 5.43 -8.65
C CYS A 194 -6.67 4.31 -8.23
N ASN A 195 -5.94 3.74 -9.18
CA ASN A 195 -5.01 2.67 -8.85
C ASN A 195 -3.78 3.21 -8.12
N ASP A 196 -3.28 4.37 -8.55
CA ASP A 196 -2.15 5.09 -7.95
C ASP A 196 -2.59 6.42 -7.28
N ASN A 197 -3.11 6.46 -6.03
CA ASN A 197 -3.05 5.34 -5.10
C ASN A 197 -4.33 5.25 -4.23
N LEU A 198 -5.48 5.68 -4.72
CA LEU A 198 -6.73 5.52 -3.94
C LEU A 198 -6.99 4.05 -3.60
N SER A 199 -6.58 3.11 -4.46
CA SER A 199 -6.70 1.67 -4.19
C SER A 199 -5.97 1.25 -2.91
N GLY A 200 -4.73 1.71 -2.72
CA GLY A 200 -3.97 1.48 -1.49
C GLY A 200 -4.59 2.16 -0.27
N VAL A 201 -5.13 3.38 -0.45
CA VAL A 201 -5.78 4.15 0.62
C VAL A 201 -7.03 3.44 1.15
N VAL A 202 -7.95 3.04 0.26
CA VAL A 202 -9.18 2.35 0.68
C VAL A 202 -8.88 0.95 1.23
N LEU A 203 -7.91 0.24 0.66
CA LEU A 203 -7.46 -1.06 1.16
C LEU A 203 -6.92 -0.94 2.59
N THR A 204 -6.06 0.04 2.86
CA THR A 204 -5.48 0.25 4.19
C THR A 204 -6.54 0.61 5.24
N ALA A 205 -7.48 1.49 4.90
CA ALA A 205 -8.58 1.86 5.78
C ALA A 205 -9.51 0.67 6.05
N THR A 206 -9.80 -0.14 5.05
CA THR A 206 -10.65 -1.33 5.16
C THR A 206 -10.00 -2.42 6.00
N LEU A 207 -8.68 -2.64 5.85
CA LEU A 207 -7.93 -3.53 6.73
C LEU A 207 -8.01 -3.08 8.20
N ALA A 208 -7.79 -1.79 8.46
CA ALA A 208 -7.91 -1.24 9.81
C ALA A 208 -9.32 -1.44 10.41
N LYS A 209 -10.37 -1.25 9.60
CA LYS A 209 -11.76 -1.43 9.99
C LYS A 209 -12.05 -2.87 10.42
N TYR A 210 -11.66 -3.85 9.60
CA TYR A 210 -12.02 -5.25 9.80
C TYR A 210 -11.09 -5.99 10.77
N LEU A 211 -9.84 -5.59 10.91
CA LEU A 211 -8.94 -6.16 11.92
C LEU A 211 -9.22 -5.66 13.34
N ARG A 212 -9.78 -4.46 13.48
CA ARG A 212 -10.02 -3.83 14.80
C ARG A 212 -10.83 -4.67 15.80
N PRO A 213 -11.90 -5.39 15.42
CA PRO A 213 -12.67 -6.22 16.36
C PRO A 213 -12.07 -7.61 16.60
N MET A 214 -10.92 -7.94 16.00
CA MET A 214 -10.30 -9.26 16.09
C MET A 214 -9.36 -9.37 17.30
N PRO A 215 -9.26 -10.52 17.96
CA PRO A 215 -8.22 -10.79 18.92
C PRO A 215 -6.91 -11.06 18.16
N LEU A 216 -5.96 -10.13 18.22
CA LEU A 216 -4.72 -10.17 17.48
C LEU A 216 -3.53 -10.34 18.44
N ARG A 217 -2.53 -11.13 18.03
CA ARG A 217 -1.27 -11.28 18.76
C ARG A 217 -0.44 -10.01 18.67
N TYR A 218 -0.14 -9.55 17.45
CA TYR A 218 0.60 -8.33 17.21
C TYR A 218 -0.28 -7.09 17.37
N SER A 219 0.33 -5.98 17.74
CA SER A 219 -0.28 -4.66 17.55
C SER A 219 -0.19 -4.26 16.08
N TYR A 220 -1.15 -3.51 15.58
CA TYR A 220 -1.20 -3.07 14.17
C TYR A 220 -1.20 -1.57 14.08
N ARG A 221 -0.41 -1.04 13.16
CA ARG A 221 -0.34 0.38 12.84
C ARG A 221 -0.63 0.59 11.37
N PHE A 222 -1.56 1.49 11.07
CA PHE A 222 -1.94 1.89 9.72
C PHE A 222 -1.54 3.34 9.53
N LEU A 223 -0.57 3.59 8.64
CA LEU A 223 -0.03 4.90 8.35
C LEU A 223 -0.50 5.38 6.98
N LEU A 224 -1.16 6.53 6.93
CA LEU A 224 -1.61 7.19 5.71
C LEU A 224 -0.94 8.57 5.64
N GLY A 225 -0.10 8.80 4.64
CA GLY A 225 0.63 10.07 4.53
C GLY A 225 0.96 10.43 3.09
N PRO A 226 1.36 11.67 2.81
CA PRO A 226 1.84 12.04 1.49
C PRO A 226 3.10 11.26 1.14
N GLY A 227 3.13 10.65 -0.07
CA GLY A 227 4.23 9.83 -0.54
C GLY A 227 5.58 10.50 -0.39
N THR A 228 6.53 9.75 0.10
CA THR A 228 7.87 10.03 0.56
C THR A 228 7.95 10.92 1.80
N ILE A 229 7.35 12.11 1.79
CA ILE A 229 7.53 13.07 2.89
C ILE A 229 6.73 12.70 4.15
N GLY A 230 5.56 12.07 4.00
CA GLY A 230 4.76 11.59 5.13
C GLY A 230 5.47 10.52 5.95
N PRO A 231 5.94 9.41 5.34
CA PRO A 231 6.77 8.42 6.02
C PRO A 231 8.02 9.01 6.67
N LEU A 232 8.71 9.97 6.05
CA LEU A 232 9.86 10.65 6.67
C LEU A 232 9.46 11.43 7.92
N CYS A 233 8.35 12.17 7.87
CA CYS A 233 7.81 12.87 9.04
C CYS A 233 7.46 11.90 10.16
N TRP A 234 6.82 10.79 9.82
CA TRP A 234 6.45 9.75 10.77
C TRP A 234 7.68 9.10 11.41
N LEU A 235 8.67 8.69 10.63
CA LEU A 235 9.93 8.11 11.10
C LEU A 235 10.66 9.07 12.03
N TRP A 236 10.74 10.34 11.67
CA TRP A 236 11.38 11.38 12.48
C TRP A 236 10.69 11.56 13.83
N LYS A 237 9.36 11.53 13.87
CA LYS A 237 8.61 11.71 15.12
C LYS A 237 8.65 10.48 16.03
N ASN A 238 8.75 9.29 15.45
CA ASN A 238 8.66 8.02 16.18
C ASN A 238 10.00 7.29 16.30
N GLU A 239 11.14 7.94 16.03
CA GLU A 239 12.47 7.33 15.95
C GLU A 239 12.81 6.46 17.19
N ALA A 240 12.39 6.88 18.38
CA ALA A 240 12.63 6.15 19.63
C ALA A 240 11.85 4.83 19.77
N ASP A 241 10.72 4.69 19.05
CA ASP A 241 9.79 3.57 19.18
C ASP A 241 9.83 2.60 17.98
N LEU A 242 10.64 2.89 16.97
CA LEU A 242 10.72 2.09 15.74
C LEU A 242 11.14 0.63 15.97
N GLY A 243 11.82 0.35 17.07
CA GLY A 243 12.22 -1.02 17.46
C GLY A 243 11.04 -1.99 17.68
N ARG A 244 9.81 -1.47 17.79
CA ARG A 244 8.60 -2.29 17.87
C ARG A 244 8.12 -2.82 16.51
N ILE A 245 8.49 -2.16 15.42
CA ILE A 245 8.08 -2.58 14.07
C ILE A 245 8.83 -3.85 13.69
N ARG A 246 8.13 -4.98 13.73
CA ARG A 246 8.67 -6.30 13.39
C ARG A 246 8.38 -6.68 11.94
N HIS A 247 7.26 -6.20 11.40
CA HIS A 247 6.79 -6.49 10.06
C HIS A 247 6.17 -5.25 9.46
N GLY A 248 6.25 -5.09 8.14
CA GLY A 248 5.55 -4.00 7.50
C GLY A 248 5.31 -4.21 6.00
N LEU A 249 4.24 -3.59 5.51
CA LEU A 249 3.86 -3.57 4.11
C LEU A 249 3.46 -2.16 3.69
N VAL A 250 4.04 -1.69 2.61
CA VAL A 250 3.49 -0.56 1.85
C VAL A 250 2.46 -1.10 0.86
N LEU A 251 1.24 -0.57 0.90
CA LEU A 251 0.14 -0.96 0.04
C LEU A 251 -0.08 0.10 -1.02
N SER A 252 0.03 -0.28 -2.28
CA SER A 252 -0.16 0.63 -3.41
C SER A 252 -0.58 -0.11 -4.68
N CYS A 253 -1.24 0.58 -5.60
CA CYS A 253 -1.63 0.03 -6.90
C CYS A 253 -2.33 -1.34 -6.76
N ALA A 254 -3.33 -1.40 -5.88
CA ALA A 254 -3.95 -2.64 -5.42
C ALA A 254 -5.28 -2.99 -6.10
N GLY A 255 -5.72 -2.21 -7.12
CA GLY A 255 -7.07 -2.29 -7.65
C GLY A 255 -7.18 -2.65 -9.14
N ASP A 256 -6.08 -2.75 -9.88
CA ASP A 256 -6.09 -3.16 -11.27
C ASP A 256 -6.25 -4.69 -11.42
N PRO A 257 -6.62 -5.19 -12.62
CA PRO A 257 -6.83 -6.63 -12.83
C PRO A 257 -5.56 -7.48 -12.94
N GLY A 258 -4.37 -6.88 -12.80
CA GLY A 258 -3.09 -7.61 -12.87
C GLY A 258 -2.90 -8.60 -11.71
N PRO A 259 -1.92 -9.49 -11.78
CA PRO A 259 -1.58 -10.38 -10.67
C PRO A 259 -0.92 -9.62 -9.52
N LEU A 260 -0.93 -10.20 -8.32
CA LEU A 260 -0.20 -9.65 -7.18
C LEU A 260 1.31 -9.63 -7.45
N THR A 261 1.94 -8.58 -6.96
CA THR A 261 3.40 -8.44 -6.94
C THR A 261 3.84 -8.04 -5.54
N TYR A 262 4.75 -8.80 -4.98
CA TYR A 262 5.41 -8.47 -3.73
C TYR A 262 6.84 -8.04 -4.00
N LYS A 263 7.20 -6.84 -3.56
CA LYS A 263 8.57 -6.35 -3.53
C LYS A 263 9.12 -6.57 -2.13
N GLN A 264 10.21 -7.32 -2.05
CA GLN A 264 10.85 -7.68 -0.78
C GLN A 264 11.35 -6.45 -0.02
N SER A 265 11.44 -6.57 1.30
CA SER A 265 12.18 -5.62 2.12
C SER A 265 13.66 -5.61 1.74
N ARG A 266 14.41 -4.60 2.21
CA ARG A 266 15.86 -4.55 1.98
C ARG A 266 16.59 -5.78 2.54
N ARG A 267 16.06 -6.41 3.59
CA ARG A 267 16.63 -7.63 4.17
C ARG A 267 16.44 -8.84 3.25
N GLY A 268 15.28 -8.95 2.59
CA GLY A 268 14.95 -9.99 1.64
C GLY A 268 14.59 -11.35 2.25
N ASP A 269 14.87 -11.55 3.53
CA ASP A 269 14.67 -12.79 4.29
C ASP A 269 13.97 -12.56 5.64
N ALA A 270 13.43 -11.37 5.87
CA ALA A 270 12.62 -11.10 7.06
C ALA A 270 11.34 -11.95 7.05
N GLU A 271 10.77 -12.22 8.21
CA GLU A 271 9.54 -13.02 8.34
C GLU A 271 8.40 -12.48 7.47
N ILE A 272 8.25 -11.16 7.34
CA ILE A 272 7.30 -10.56 6.41
C ILE A 272 7.60 -10.89 4.95
N ASP A 273 8.89 -11.00 4.57
CA ASP A 273 9.27 -11.38 3.22
C ASP A 273 8.85 -12.83 2.92
N LEU A 274 9.02 -13.73 3.89
CA LEU A 274 8.62 -15.12 3.76
C LEU A 274 7.08 -15.26 3.75
N ALA A 275 6.37 -14.55 4.64
CA ALA A 275 4.91 -14.58 4.73
C ALA A 275 4.25 -14.05 3.45
N ALA A 276 4.64 -12.86 3.00
CA ALA A 276 4.11 -12.27 1.79
C ALA A 276 4.48 -13.09 0.54
N ALA A 277 5.71 -13.61 0.47
CA ALA A 277 6.13 -14.45 -0.64
C ALA A 277 5.34 -15.76 -0.70
N ASN A 278 5.01 -16.37 0.43
CA ASN A 278 4.18 -17.58 0.48
C ASN A 278 2.80 -17.30 -0.12
N VAL A 279 2.10 -16.30 0.38
CA VAL A 279 0.75 -15.94 -0.09
C VAL A 279 0.77 -15.54 -1.57
N VAL A 280 1.71 -14.71 -2.00
CA VAL A 280 1.79 -14.23 -3.38
C VAL A 280 2.12 -15.36 -4.37
N ARG A 281 2.99 -16.32 -4.00
CA ARG A 281 3.27 -17.50 -4.82
C ARG A 281 2.02 -18.39 -4.97
N GLU A 282 1.29 -18.63 -3.90
CA GLU A 282 0.03 -19.40 -3.92
C GLU A 282 -1.03 -18.72 -4.80
N ALA A 283 -1.09 -17.40 -4.80
CA ALA A 283 -1.95 -16.61 -5.68
C ALA A 283 -1.48 -16.57 -7.15
N GLY A 284 -0.34 -17.19 -7.49
CA GLY A 284 0.23 -17.13 -8.84
C GLY A 284 0.84 -15.77 -9.19
N GLY A 285 1.15 -14.96 -8.20
CA GLY A 285 1.76 -13.64 -8.34
C GLY A 285 3.28 -13.69 -8.50
N SER A 286 3.91 -12.52 -8.47
CA SER A 286 5.34 -12.33 -8.66
C SER A 286 6.03 -11.78 -7.43
N ILE A 287 7.27 -12.20 -7.20
CA ILE A 287 8.13 -11.66 -6.16
C ILE A 287 9.31 -11.00 -6.83
N ILE A 288 9.57 -9.74 -6.46
CA ILE A 288 10.70 -8.97 -6.96
C ILE A 288 11.63 -8.59 -5.80
N PRO A 289 12.96 -8.62 -6.02
CA PRO A 289 13.91 -8.23 -4.99
C PRO A 289 13.76 -6.74 -4.65
N PHE A 290 14.32 -6.36 -3.49
CA PHE A 290 14.40 -4.95 -3.12
C PHE A 290 15.24 -4.16 -4.12
N GLU A 291 14.67 -3.05 -4.57
CA GLU A 291 15.38 -2.00 -5.30
C GLU A 291 15.10 -0.66 -4.59
N PRO A 292 16.10 0.23 -4.41
CA PRO A 292 15.92 1.51 -3.73
C PRO A 292 15.17 2.55 -4.58
N TRP A 293 14.30 2.11 -5.44
CA TRP A 293 13.43 2.88 -6.33
C TRP A 293 11.98 2.43 -6.16
N GLY A 294 11.02 3.34 -6.31
CA GLY A 294 9.58 3.04 -6.24
C GLY A 294 8.92 3.71 -5.04
N GLY A 295 8.22 2.94 -4.22
CA GLY A 295 7.35 3.45 -3.17
C GLY A 295 8.06 3.87 -1.87
N ASP A 296 7.25 3.99 -0.83
CA ASP A 296 7.69 4.51 0.48
C ASP A 296 8.49 3.48 1.29
N GLU A 297 8.47 2.19 0.93
CA GLU A 297 9.24 1.13 1.60
C GLU A 297 10.73 1.45 1.69
N ARG A 298 11.28 2.19 0.70
CA ARG A 298 12.67 2.61 0.72
C ARG A 298 13.03 3.55 1.87
N GLN A 299 12.05 4.28 2.43
CA GLN A 299 12.28 5.16 3.57
C GLN A 299 12.40 4.32 4.86
N PHE A 300 11.49 3.38 5.05
CA PHE A 300 11.53 2.45 6.17
C PHE A 300 12.76 1.53 6.12
N CYS A 301 13.15 1.10 4.93
CA CYS A 301 14.30 0.26 4.66
C CYS A 301 15.63 1.02 4.61
N SER A 302 15.65 2.34 4.83
CA SER A 302 16.89 3.11 4.77
C SER A 302 17.92 2.62 5.80
N PRO A 303 19.24 2.74 5.53
CA PRO A 303 20.27 2.10 6.35
C PRO A 303 20.24 2.45 7.84
N GLY A 304 19.73 3.64 8.19
CA GLY A 304 19.63 4.10 9.58
C GLY A 304 18.49 3.45 10.35
N PHE A 305 17.46 2.95 9.66
CA PHE A 305 16.28 2.31 10.26
C PHE A 305 16.26 0.81 10.02
N ASP A 306 16.51 0.40 8.79
CA ASP A 306 16.52 -1.00 8.34
C ASP A 306 15.30 -1.80 8.82
N LEU A 307 14.11 -1.16 8.74
CA LEU A 307 12.87 -1.83 9.12
C LEU A 307 12.48 -2.87 8.07
N PRO A 308 11.93 -4.03 8.48
CA PRO A 308 11.51 -5.08 7.57
C PRO A 308 10.18 -4.73 6.92
N VAL A 309 10.20 -3.81 5.95
CA VAL A 309 9.01 -3.32 5.25
C VAL A 309 9.13 -3.61 3.77
N GLY A 310 8.27 -4.49 3.26
CA GLY A 310 8.12 -4.76 1.83
C GLY A 310 7.00 -3.92 1.22
N ALA A 311 6.71 -4.13 -0.07
CA ALA A 311 5.58 -3.49 -0.73
C ALA A 311 4.72 -4.52 -1.48
N LEU A 312 3.41 -4.39 -1.33
CA LEU A 312 2.43 -5.22 -2.02
C LEU A 312 1.60 -4.36 -2.97
N SER A 313 1.56 -4.78 -4.21
CA SER A 313 0.75 -4.19 -5.27
C SER A 313 0.14 -5.29 -6.15
N ARG A 314 -0.75 -4.92 -7.04
CA ARG A 314 -1.06 -5.76 -8.21
C ARG A 314 -0.02 -5.47 -9.29
N THR A 315 -0.36 -4.72 -10.33
CA THR A 315 0.68 -4.26 -11.24
C THR A 315 1.47 -3.13 -10.58
N PRO A 316 2.80 -3.22 -10.43
CA PRO A 316 3.59 -2.17 -9.84
C PRO A 316 3.37 -0.81 -10.52
N ALA A 317 3.54 0.28 -9.75
CA ALA A 317 3.60 1.63 -10.29
C ALA A 317 4.54 1.67 -11.50
N ASP A 318 4.35 2.54 -12.45
CA ASP A 318 5.07 2.64 -13.73
C ASP A 318 4.86 1.47 -14.74
N ARG A 319 4.22 0.36 -14.36
CA ARG A 319 4.03 -0.82 -15.23
C ARG A 319 2.60 -1.04 -15.70
N PHE A 320 1.61 -0.41 -15.08
CA PHE A 320 0.23 -0.50 -15.59
C PHE A 320 -0.07 0.60 -16.61
N PRO A 321 -0.88 0.30 -17.64
CA PRO A 321 -1.31 1.31 -18.59
C PRO A 321 -2.10 2.41 -17.86
N GLY A 322 -1.81 3.67 -18.17
CA GLY A 322 -2.50 4.79 -17.52
C GLY A 322 -1.80 5.36 -16.29
N TYR A 323 -0.69 4.76 -15.84
CA TYR A 323 0.10 5.31 -14.73
C TYR A 323 0.36 6.81 -14.91
N HIS A 324 0.12 7.59 -13.86
CA HIS A 324 0.25 9.05 -13.83
C HIS A 324 -0.50 9.77 -14.98
N SER A 325 -1.72 9.33 -15.27
CA SER A 325 -2.57 9.95 -16.29
C SER A 325 -4.06 9.83 -15.97
N SER A 326 -4.88 10.52 -16.74
CA SER A 326 -6.35 10.45 -16.65
C SER A 326 -6.95 9.09 -17.01
N ALA A 327 -6.16 8.11 -17.45
CA ALA A 327 -6.60 6.74 -17.67
C ALA A 327 -6.51 5.88 -16.39
N ASP A 328 -5.96 6.42 -15.31
CA ASP A 328 -6.04 5.83 -13.97
C ASP A 328 -7.31 6.32 -13.27
N ASP A 329 -8.44 5.81 -13.70
CA ASP A 329 -9.78 6.22 -13.28
C ASP A 329 -10.56 5.09 -12.58
N LEU A 330 -11.83 5.37 -12.27
CA LEU A 330 -12.73 4.41 -11.61
C LEU A 330 -13.07 3.18 -12.46
N GLU A 331 -12.87 3.23 -13.79
CA GLU A 331 -13.13 2.09 -14.66
C GLU A 331 -11.95 1.10 -14.68
N LEU A 332 -10.73 1.60 -14.47
CA LEU A 332 -9.53 0.78 -14.37
C LEU A 332 -9.56 -0.11 -13.12
N VAL A 333 -9.96 0.46 -11.98
CA VAL A 333 -10.02 -0.25 -10.71
C VAL A 333 -11.30 -1.04 -10.58
N ARG A 334 -11.19 -2.32 -10.21
CA ARG A 334 -12.32 -3.22 -10.11
C ARG A 334 -12.61 -3.65 -8.68
N PRO A 335 -13.89 -3.68 -8.26
CA PRO A 335 -14.27 -4.18 -6.93
C PRO A 335 -13.71 -5.57 -6.63
N GLU A 336 -13.70 -6.46 -7.61
CA GLU A 336 -13.19 -7.83 -7.45
C GLU A 336 -11.69 -7.85 -7.21
N ALA A 337 -10.93 -6.95 -7.85
CA ALA A 337 -9.48 -6.84 -7.64
C ALA A 337 -9.15 -6.26 -6.28
N LEU A 338 -9.91 -5.26 -5.81
CA LEU A 338 -9.79 -4.73 -4.44
C LEU A 338 -10.10 -5.81 -3.40
N ALA A 339 -11.20 -6.56 -3.58
CA ALA A 339 -11.57 -7.66 -2.70
C ALA A 339 -10.50 -8.75 -2.62
N ASP A 340 -9.91 -9.09 -3.76
CA ASP A 340 -8.83 -10.07 -3.85
C ASP A 340 -7.57 -9.58 -3.14
N SER A 341 -7.19 -8.31 -3.33
CA SER A 341 -6.06 -7.70 -2.61
C SER A 341 -6.30 -7.65 -1.10
N PHE A 342 -7.51 -7.32 -0.66
CA PHE A 342 -7.90 -7.34 0.75
C PHE A 342 -7.76 -8.75 1.35
N ARG A 343 -8.29 -9.78 0.67
CA ARG A 343 -8.19 -11.17 1.11
C ARG A 343 -6.73 -11.60 1.27
N HIS A 344 -5.87 -11.30 0.31
CA HIS A 344 -4.46 -11.68 0.39
C HIS A 344 -3.69 -10.91 1.47
N CYS A 345 -4.03 -9.65 1.75
CA CYS A 345 -3.49 -8.95 2.91
C CYS A 345 -3.88 -9.64 4.22
N LEU A 346 -5.13 -10.10 4.34
CA LEU A 346 -5.57 -10.86 5.52
C LEU A 346 -4.90 -12.23 5.61
N GLU A 347 -4.63 -12.90 4.50
CA GLU A 347 -3.85 -14.15 4.48
C GLU A 347 -2.42 -13.92 4.98
N ILE A 348 -1.77 -12.80 4.61
CA ILE A 348 -0.46 -12.43 5.14
C ILE A 348 -0.55 -12.18 6.65
N VAL A 349 -1.58 -11.47 7.10
CA VAL A 349 -1.85 -11.26 8.53
C VAL A 349 -2.02 -12.61 9.25
N ASP A 350 -2.84 -13.52 8.72
CA ASP A 350 -3.09 -14.83 9.30
C ASP A 350 -1.80 -15.66 9.44
N VAL A 351 -0.94 -15.60 8.43
CA VAL A 351 0.39 -16.24 8.47
C VAL A 351 1.25 -15.65 9.60
N LEU A 352 1.33 -14.32 9.72
CA LEU A 352 2.10 -13.67 10.79
C LEU A 352 1.56 -13.98 12.19
N GLU A 353 0.23 -13.94 12.34
CA GLU A 353 -0.45 -14.21 13.61
C GLU A 353 -0.26 -15.66 14.09
N THR A 354 -0.13 -16.60 13.15
CA THR A 354 -0.12 -18.04 13.45
C THR A 354 1.24 -18.71 13.25
N ASN A 355 2.25 -17.97 12.78
CA ASN A 355 3.59 -18.54 12.62
C ASN A 355 4.23 -18.84 13.97
N ALA A 356 4.70 -20.07 14.11
CA ALA A 356 5.31 -20.57 15.33
C ALA A 356 6.43 -21.55 15.04
N SER A 357 7.30 -21.73 16.04
CA SER A 357 8.33 -22.77 16.07
C SER A 357 7.91 -23.89 17.03
N TYR A 358 8.28 -25.11 16.71
CA TYR A 358 7.92 -26.29 17.49
C TYR A 358 9.13 -27.12 17.87
N VAL A 359 9.00 -27.90 18.93
CA VAL A 359 9.93 -28.94 19.35
C VAL A 359 9.30 -30.31 19.12
N ASN A 360 10.01 -31.19 18.40
CA ASN A 360 9.62 -32.56 18.21
C ASN A 360 9.87 -33.37 19.52
N LEU A 361 8.80 -33.89 20.11
CA LEU A 361 8.85 -34.64 21.37
C LEU A 361 9.44 -36.06 21.21
N ASN A 362 9.63 -36.52 19.96
CA ASN A 362 10.28 -37.79 19.61
C ASN A 362 11.43 -37.58 18.60
N PRO A 363 12.50 -36.85 18.97
CA PRO A 363 13.51 -36.36 18.02
C PRO A 363 14.49 -37.42 17.53
N LYS A 364 14.45 -38.64 18.07
CA LYS A 364 15.36 -39.73 17.72
C LYS A 364 14.73 -40.72 16.73
N GLY A 365 14.87 -40.39 15.46
CA GLY A 365 14.26 -41.12 14.37
C GLY A 365 12.83 -40.70 14.11
N GLU A 366 12.18 -41.32 13.12
CA GLU A 366 10.80 -41.04 12.77
C GLU A 366 9.83 -41.66 13.80
N PRO A 367 8.89 -40.89 14.39
CA PRO A 367 7.87 -41.51 15.21
C PRO A 367 6.99 -42.45 14.37
N GLN A 368 6.51 -43.54 14.98
CA GLN A 368 5.65 -44.50 14.29
C GLN A 368 4.28 -43.93 13.98
N LEU A 369 4.15 -43.20 12.86
CA LEU A 369 2.94 -42.50 12.44
C LEU A 369 1.78 -43.45 12.14
N GLY A 370 2.05 -44.61 11.55
CA GLY A 370 1.03 -45.63 11.27
C GLY A 370 0.32 -46.15 12.52
N LYS A 371 1.01 -46.29 13.66
CA LYS A 371 0.44 -46.67 14.95
C LYS A 371 -0.58 -45.60 15.47
N ARG A 372 -0.43 -44.36 15.04
CA ARG A 372 -1.27 -43.23 15.41
C ARG A 372 -2.36 -42.94 14.38
N GLY A 373 -2.47 -43.75 13.31
CA GLY A 373 -3.43 -43.55 12.25
C GLY A 373 -3.09 -42.40 11.30
N LEU A 374 -1.89 -41.83 11.41
CA LEU A 374 -1.41 -40.70 10.61
C LEU A 374 -0.74 -41.13 9.29
N TYR A 375 -0.57 -42.43 9.07
CA TYR A 375 0.02 -42.99 7.86
C TYR A 375 -0.96 -43.99 7.24
N ARG A 376 -1.46 -43.69 6.06
CA ARG A 376 -2.51 -44.51 5.40
C ARG A 376 -2.05 -45.28 4.18
N SER A 377 -0.82 -45.05 3.68
CA SER A 377 -0.36 -45.64 2.41
C SER A 377 1.02 -46.25 2.53
N VAL A 378 1.19 -47.47 1.98
CA VAL A 378 2.45 -48.23 1.93
C VAL A 378 3.24 -47.88 0.66
N ALA A 379 2.66 -47.12 -0.29
CA ALA A 379 3.30 -46.82 -1.58
C ALA A 379 2.98 -45.38 -2.01
N GLY A 380 3.97 -44.50 -1.88
CA GLY A 380 3.92 -43.11 -2.35
C GLY A 380 3.17 -42.20 -1.38
N GLY A 381 3.89 -41.41 -0.58
CA GLY A 381 3.32 -40.50 0.39
C GLY A 381 2.32 -39.50 -0.24
N SER A 382 1.18 -39.30 0.39
CA SER A 382 0.28 -38.22 0.05
C SER A 382 0.94 -36.87 0.39
N SER A 383 0.46 -35.79 -0.19
CA SER A 383 0.96 -34.43 0.15
C SER A 383 0.83 -34.11 1.65
N THR A 384 -0.16 -34.70 2.34
CA THR A 384 -0.38 -34.58 3.78
C THR A 384 0.72 -35.30 4.57
N GLU A 385 1.04 -36.54 4.21
CA GLU A 385 2.12 -37.31 4.87
C GLU A 385 3.47 -36.59 4.69
N THR A 386 3.74 -36.03 3.52
CA THR A 386 4.96 -35.26 3.27
C THR A 386 5.02 -34.01 4.18
N ALA A 387 3.92 -33.29 4.40
CA ALA A 387 3.87 -32.16 5.31
C ALA A 387 4.15 -32.56 6.76
N LEU A 388 3.56 -33.68 7.26
CA LEU A 388 3.85 -34.21 8.59
C LEU A 388 5.34 -34.52 8.79
N LEU A 389 5.99 -35.13 7.77
CA LEU A 389 7.42 -35.47 7.85
C LEU A 389 8.30 -34.22 7.82
N TRP A 390 7.97 -33.21 7.01
CA TRP A 390 8.70 -31.94 6.98
C TRP A 390 8.63 -31.23 8.34
N VAL A 391 7.43 -31.13 8.92
CA VAL A 391 7.24 -30.49 10.21
C VAL A 391 8.01 -31.26 11.30
N LEU A 392 7.88 -32.59 11.38
CA LEU A 392 8.63 -33.41 12.35
C LEU A 392 10.16 -33.28 12.20
N SER A 393 10.64 -33.17 10.95
CA SER A 393 12.08 -33.12 10.67
C SER A 393 12.73 -31.81 11.08
N LEU A 394 11.99 -30.67 10.99
CA LEU A 394 12.52 -29.33 11.26
C LEU A 394 11.97 -28.69 12.55
N SER A 395 11.13 -29.41 13.32
CA SER A 395 10.71 -28.99 14.64
C SER A 395 11.80 -29.21 15.69
N ASP A 396 12.86 -28.41 15.60
CA ASP A 396 14.04 -28.44 16.48
C ASP A 396 14.07 -27.24 17.45
N GLY A 397 13.00 -26.44 17.47
CA GLY A 397 12.87 -25.23 18.26
C GLY A 397 13.51 -23.98 17.66
N GLN A 398 14.12 -24.08 16.47
CA GLN A 398 14.79 -22.97 15.78
C GLN A 398 14.12 -22.58 14.47
N HIS A 399 13.50 -23.52 13.79
CA HIS A 399 12.77 -23.26 12.55
C HIS A 399 11.29 -23.03 12.82
N SER A 400 10.75 -21.97 12.26
CA SER A 400 9.31 -21.69 12.23
C SER A 400 8.61 -22.47 11.11
N LEU A 401 7.28 -22.50 11.11
CA LEU A 401 6.51 -23.07 10.00
C LEU A 401 6.79 -22.34 8.67
N LEU A 402 7.05 -21.03 8.71
CA LEU A 402 7.45 -20.27 7.52
C LEU A 402 8.81 -20.70 6.97
N ASP A 403 9.80 -20.94 7.83
CA ASP A 403 11.10 -21.50 7.43
C ASP A 403 10.94 -22.86 6.77
N ILE A 404 10.05 -23.69 7.33
CA ILE A 404 9.72 -25.00 6.77
C ILE A 404 9.02 -24.85 5.42
N SER A 405 8.11 -23.89 5.27
CA SER A 405 7.41 -23.59 4.02
C SER A 405 8.39 -23.16 2.92
N ASP A 406 9.26 -22.21 3.22
CA ASP A 406 10.25 -21.73 2.24
C ASP A 406 11.21 -22.85 1.80
N ARG A 407 11.66 -23.68 2.73
CA ARG A 407 12.58 -24.78 2.45
C ARG A 407 11.93 -25.95 1.72
N SER A 408 10.67 -26.30 2.06
CA SER A 408 9.97 -27.44 1.49
C SER A 408 9.25 -27.13 0.17
N GLY A 409 8.93 -25.86 -0.05
CA GLY A 409 8.04 -25.40 -1.13
C GLY A 409 6.57 -25.80 -0.91
N LEU A 410 6.20 -26.28 0.30
CA LEU A 410 4.82 -26.59 0.64
C LEU A 410 4.08 -25.33 1.11
N PRO A 411 2.78 -25.19 0.81
CA PRO A 411 1.96 -24.13 1.35
C PRO A 411 2.01 -24.04 2.87
N TYR A 412 2.10 -22.81 3.41
CA TYR A 412 2.10 -22.59 4.85
C TYR A 412 0.89 -23.21 5.55
N THR A 413 -0.30 -23.06 4.97
CA THR A 413 -1.56 -23.62 5.49
C THR A 413 -1.48 -25.12 5.70
N ARG A 414 -0.85 -25.84 4.79
CA ARG A 414 -0.64 -27.28 4.90
C ARG A 414 0.32 -27.68 6.02
N LEU A 415 1.36 -26.91 6.23
CA LEU A 415 2.31 -27.15 7.32
C LEU A 415 1.68 -26.82 8.67
N ARG A 416 0.82 -25.78 8.76
CA ARG A 416 0.04 -25.48 9.95
C ARG A 416 -0.92 -26.60 10.30
N GLU A 417 -1.72 -27.08 9.35
CA GLU A 417 -2.60 -28.26 9.55
C GLU A 417 -1.82 -29.51 10.00
N ALA A 418 -0.64 -29.72 9.45
CA ALA A 418 0.23 -30.84 9.86
C ALA A 418 0.75 -30.65 11.29
N ALA A 419 1.16 -29.43 11.67
CA ALA A 419 1.63 -29.13 13.01
C ALA A 419 0.49 -29.29 14.05
N GLU A 420 -0.72 -28.80 13.77
CA GLU A 420 -1.90 -29.01 14.62
C GLU A 420 -2.20 -30.49 14.80
N THR A 421 -2.21 -31.27 13.71
CA THR A 421 -2.40 -32.72 13.76
C THR A 421 -1.33 -33.40 14.63
N LEU A 422 -0.06 -33.02 14.50
CA LEU A 422 1.01 -33.59 15.30
C LEU A 422 0.93 -33.19 16.78
N ARG A 423 0.48 -31.98 17.10
CA ARG A 423 0.21 -31.53 18.48
C ARG A 423 -0.92 -32.35 19.13
N GLU A 424 -2.03 -32.57 18.44
CA GLU A 424 -3.14 -33.40 18.89
C GLU A 424 -2.70 -34.82 19.24
N HIS A 425 -1.64 -35.31 18.59
CA HIS A 425 -1.05 -36.63 18.85
C HIS A 425 0.15 -36.59 19.80
N ALA A 426 0.37 -35.49 20.52
CA ALA A 426 1.48 -35.29 21.46
C ALA A 426 2.86 -35.59 20.84
N LEU A 427 3.07 -35.17 19.61
CA LEU A 427 4.35 -35.31 18.89
C LEU A 427 5.11 -33.98 18.79
N LEU A 428 4.42 -32.85 18.98
CA LEU A 428 4.99 -31.49 18.97
C LEU A 428 4.57 -30.71 20.20
N GLU A 429 5.44 -29.81 20.62
CA GLU A 429 5.19 -28.75 21.60
C GLU A 429 5.62 -27.41 21.01
N GLU A 430 4.81 -26.36 21.21
CA GLU A 430 5.11 -25.01 20.71
C GLU A 430 6.16 -24.33 21.58
N VAL A 431 7.14 -23.67 21.00
CA VAL A 431 8.19 -22.93 21.72
C VAL A 431 7.58 -21.69 22.35
N GLY A 432 7.68 -21.56 23.68
CA GLY A 432 7.21 -20.38 24.42
C GLY A 432 5.83 -20.54 25.07
N GLU A 433 5.16 -21.66 24.93
CA GLU A 433 3.90 -21.98 25.67
C GLU A 433 4.14 -22.52 27.10
N SER A 434 5.36 -22.49 27.66
CA SER A 434 5.69 -23.00 29.01
C SER A 434 5.62 -21.93 30.09
#